data_e890a98ca3288d3d69689c994c71ebec
#
_entry.id   e890a98ca3288d3d69689c994c71ebec
#
_cell.length_a   1.000
_cell.length_b   1.000
_cell.length_c   1.000
_cell.angle_alpha   90.00
_cell.angle_beta   90.00
_cell.angle_gamma   90.00
#
_symmetry.space_group_name_H-M   'P 1'
#
loop_
_entity.id
_entity.type
_entity.pdbx_description
1 polymer ?
#
loop_
_entity_poly.entity_id
_entity_poly.type
_entity_poly.pdbx_seq_one_letter_code
_entity_poly.pdbx_strand_id
1 'polypeptide(L)'
;MEIIKDKLAILPDKPGCYLMKNQQGEIIYVGKAKKLKNRVRQYFVGVHNFKTTKLVSNIHDFEFIVTPSEKEALLLEINLIKKHTPPYNIMFMDDKTYPYIRLGKEEIPTLKVVRKTDKKGEYFGPFPTSSAAYATMKLLNRLYPLRKCARMPKKACLYYHMGQCLAPCEKTVDPSIYQEMKNAIRKFFKGDVKQLVDELYEQMMKYAEQLDFEKAQEYKELIDAIQHVTQKQQIDFKDLKDRDVFGYYVDKGYISIQAFFLRGGKLLERSFSLQPLFEAEEEAFESFILQYYQSHPYPHEILIPNSYNCEVLKEV
;
A
#
# COMPACT_ATOMS: atom_id res chain seq x y z
N MET A 1 41.91 -6.52 8.68
CA MET A 1 42.10 -5.09 8.35
C MET A 1 42.81 -4.84 7.02
N GLU A 2 43.77 -5.64 6.60
CA GLU A 2 44.41 -5.50 5.28
C GLU A 2 43.43 -5.69 4.11
N ILE A 3 42.60 -6.72 4.14
CA ILE A 3 41.61 -7.01 3.10
C ILE A 3 40.67 -5.80 2.84
N ILE A 4 40.26 -5.11 3.89
CA ILE A 4 39.38 -3.93 3.76
C ILE A 4 40.13 -2.78 3.08
N LYS A 5 41.39 -2.56 3.40
CA LYS A 5 42.24 -1.51 2.80
C LYS A 5 42.38 -1.69 1.29
N ASP A 6 42.65 -2.93 0.87
CA ASP A 6 42.80 -3.26 -0.55
C ASP A 6 41.49 -3.06 -1.31
N LYS A 7 40.39 -3.51 -0.74
CA LYS A 7 39.04 -3.28 -1.32
C LYS A 7 38.66 -1.80 -1.39
N LEU A 8 39.02 -0.98 -0.39
CA LEU A 8 38.78 0.46 -0.40
C LEU A 8 39.59 1.17 -1.50
N ALA A 9 40.75 0.64 -1.89
CA ALA A 9 41.57 1.23 -2.95
C ALA A 9 40.97 1.07 -4.33
N ILE A 10 40.24 -0.02 -4.61
CA ILE A 10 39.67 -0.36 -5.91
C ILE A 10 38.22 0.16 -6.07
N LEU A 11 37.62 0.80 -5.06
CA LEU A 11 36.27 1.33 -5.14
C LEU A 11 36.15 2.39 -6.25
N PRO A 12 35.17 2.23 -7.17
CA PRO A 12 34.95 3.18 -8.24
C PRO A 12 34.22 4.44 -7.76
N ASP A 13 34.43 5.53 -8.47
CA ASP A 13 33.72 6.81 -8.27
C ASP A 13 32.41 6.83 -9.07
N LYS A 14 31.59 5.79 -8.87
CA LYS A 14 30.33 5.53 -9.57
C LYS A 14 29.22 5.23 -8.56
N PRO A 15 27.93 5.42 -8.97
CA PRO A 15 26.80 5.02 -8.13
C PRO A 15 26.71 3.50 -7.97
N GLY A 16 26.11 3.07 -6.87
CA GLY A 16 25.94 1.65 -6.60
C GLY A 16 25.52 1.35 -5.17
N CYS A 17 25.42 0.06 -4.85
CA CYS A 17 25.14 -0.45 -3.52
C CYS A 17 26.35 -1.12 -2.92
N TYR A 18 26.45 -1.07 -1.58
CA TYR A 18 27.46 -1.79 -0.82
C TYR A 18 26.79 -2.63 0.26
N LEU A 19 27.36 -3.81 0.52
CA LEU A 19 26.87 -4.81 1.46
C LEU A 19 27.96 -5.07 2.51
N MET A 20 27.71 -4.66 3.74
CA MET A 20 28.65 -4.89 4.85
C MET A 20 28.39 -6.27 5.44
N LYS A 21 29.48 -7.01 5.72
CA LYS A 21 29.43 -8.37 6.23
C LYS A 21 30.13 -8.49 7.58
N ASN A 22 29.59 -9.36 8.44
CA ASN A 22 30.21 -9.74 9.70
C ASN A 22 31.30 -10.80 9.51
N GLN A 23 31.90 -11.28 10.60
CA GLN A 23 32.92 -12.30 10.60
C GLN A 23 32.46 -13.66 10.04
N GLN A 24 31.13 -13.94 10.14
CA GLN A 24 30.50 -15.15 9.62
C GLN A 24 30.16 -15.04 8.13
N GLY A 25 30.40 -13.89 7.50
CA GLY A 25 30.06 -13.61 6.10
C GLY A 25 28.59 -13.23 5.88
N GLU A 26 27.81 -13.04 6.95
CA GLU A 26 26.42 -12.61 6.86
C GLU A 26 26.34 -11.12 6.55
N ILE A 27 25.39 -10.73 5.71
CA ILE A 27 25.11 -9.33 5.37
C ILE A 27 24.42 -8.68 6.56
N ILE A 28 25.07 -7.69 7.18
CA ILE A 28 24.56 -6.98 8.35
C ILE A 28 24.02 -5.59 8.03
N TYR A 29 24.44 -5.00 6.91
CA TYR A 29 23.96 -3.71 6.45
C TYR A 29 24.07 -3.60 4.92
N VAL A 30 23.11 -2.96 4.29
CA VAL A 30 23.09 -2.61 2.87
C VAL A 30 22.90 -1.11 2.75
N GLY A 31 23.64 -0.44 1.86
CA GLY A 31 23.48 0.98 1.62
C GLY A 31 23.74 1.35 0.16
N LYS A 32 23.15 2.46 -0.27
CA LYS A 32 23.40 3.07 -1.59
C LYS A 32 24.48 4.15 -1.51
N ALA A 33 25.06 4.48 -2.65
CA ALA A 33 25.96 5.61 -2.79
C ALA A 33 25.88 6.25 -4.18
N LYS A 34 25.94 7.57 -4.26
CA LYS A 34 26.23 8.31 -5.52
C LYS A 34 27.64 8.06 -6.00
N LYS A 35 28.58 7.94 -5.05
CA LYS A 35 29.99 7.65 -5.24
C LYS A 35 30.44 6.62 -4.21
N LEU A 36 30.50 5.36 -4.62
CA LEU A 36 30.87 4.23 -3.75
C LEU A 36 32.14 4.48 -2.95
N LYS A 37 33.18 5.00 -3.64
CA LYS A 37 34.47 5.31 -3.04
C LYS A 37 34.37 6.23 -1.82
N ASN A 38 33.62 7.32 -1.94
CA ASN A 38 33.50 8.31 -0.87
C ASN A 38 32.64 7.77 0.29
N ARG A 39 31.50 7.19 -0.04
CA ARG A 39 30.50 6.72 0.95
C ARG A 39 31.04 5.57 1.79
N VAL A 40 31.63 4.57 1.16
CA VAL A 40 32.16 3.38 1.89
C VAL A 40 33.35 3.77 2.76
N ARG A 41 34.24 4.65 2.26
CA ARG A 41 35.39 5.13 3.07
C ARG A 41 34.95 5.86 4.34
N GLN A 42 33.84 6.58 4.32
CA GLN A 42 33.34 7.31 5.49
C GLN A 42 33.10 6.39 6.70
N TYR A 43 32.77 5.13 6.51
CA TYR A 43 32.61 4.17 7.62
C TYR A 43 33.91 3.81 8.32
N PHE A 44 35.06 3.93 7.63
CA PHE A 44 36.35 3.52 8.15
C PHE A 44 37.25 4.71 8.52
N VAL A 45 36.78 5.95 8.32
CA VAL A 45 37.57 7.16 8.58
C VAL A 45 36.70 8.15 9.36
N GLY A 46 37.22 8.66 10.49
CA GLY A 46 36.56 9.71 11.29
C GLY A 46 35.88 9.21 12.56
N VAL A 47 35.22 10.14 13.26
CA VAL A 47 34.47 9.85 14.49
C VAL A 47 33.01 9.62 14.13
N HIS A 48 32.45 8.50 14.57
CA HIS A 48 31.07 8.13 14.34
C HIS A 48 30.23 8.28 15.61
N ASN A 49 28.92 8.42 15.45
CA ASN A 49 28.00 8.31 16.57
C ASN A 49 28.03 6.88 17.15
N PHE A 50 27.54 6.71 18.37
CA PHE A 50 27.60 5.42 19.09
C PHE A 50 27.05 4.22 18.29
N LYS A 51 25.98 4.43 17.52
CA LYS A 51 25.33 3.35 16.75
C LYS A 51 26.10 3.00 15.48
N THR A 52 26.55 4.00 14.73
CA THR A 52 27.43 3.78 13.57
C THR A 52 28.73 3.11 14.02
N THR A 53 29.27 3.48 15.18
CA THR A 53 30.44 2.80 15.79
C THR A 53 30.13 1.33 16.03
N LYS A 54 28.94 0.99 16.55
CA LYS A 54 28.50 -0.39 16.75
C LYS A 54 28.38 -1.16 15.43
N LEU A 55 27.85 -0.56 14.38
CA LEU A 55 27.84 -1.15 13.05
C LEU A 55 29.26 -1.41 12.57
N VAL A 56 30.12 -0.38 12.58
CA VAL A 56 31.50 -0.44 12.10
C VAL A 56 32.31 -1.49 12.82
N SER A 57 32.14 -1.64 14.15
CA SER A 57 32.84 -2.67 14.93
C SER A 57 32.48 -4.10 14.53
N ASN A 58 31.35 -4.31 13.89
CA ASN A 58 30.88 -5.61 13.41
C ASN A 58 31.24 -5.87 11.93
N ILE A 59 31.69 -4.84 11.19
CA ILE A 59 32.11 -5.02 9.80
C ILE A 59 33.44 -5.76 9.73
N HIS A 60 33.41 -6.92 9.09
CA HIS A 60 34.63 -7.72 8.84
C HIS A 60 35.00 -7.70 7.36
N ASP A 61 34.04 -7.56 6.47
CA ASP A 61 34.23 -7.47 5.03
C ASP A 61 33.09 -6.65 4.37
N PHE A 62 33.28 -6.30 3.11
CA PHE A 62 32.19 -5.70 2.32
C PHE A 62 32.26 -6.11 0.84
N GLU A 63 31.11 -6.07 0.18
CA GLU A 63 30.96 -6.19 -1.27
C GLU A 63 30.31 -4.93 -1.82
N PHE A 64 30.46 -4.70 -3.12
CA PHE A 64 29.80 -3.61 -3.78
C PHE A 64 29.30 -4.00 -5.17
N ILE A 65 28.24 -3.35 -5.63
CA ILE A 65 27.62 -3.53 -6.93
C ILE A 65 27.51 -2.14 -7.56
N VAL A 66 28.11 -1.96 -8.72
CA VAL A 66 28.03 -0.70 -9.48
C VAL A 66 26.73 -0.69 -10.27
N THR A 67 26.05 0.44 -10.27
CA THR A 67 24.82 0.66 -11.05
C THR A 67 25.00 1.78 -12.08
N PRO A 68 24.23 1.79 -13.17
CA PRO A 68 24.27 2.85 -14.18
C PRO A 68 23.83 4.22 -13.67
N SER A 69 22.93 4.24 -12.65
CA SER A 69 22.36 5.47 -12.10
C SER A 69 22.13 5.38 -10.58
N GLU A 70 21.95 6.52 -9.94
CA GLU A 70 21.58 6.62 -8.52
C GLU A 70 20.18 6.02 -8.27
N LYS A 71 19.26 6.19 -9.20
CA LYS A 71 17.91 5.58 -9.14
C LYS A 71 17.98 4.05 -9.13
N GLU A 72 18.83 3.46 -9.95
CA GLU A 72 19.02 2.02 -9.95
C GLU A 72 19.72 1.53 -8.68
N ALA A 73 20.65 2.33 -8.12
CA ALA A 73 21.25 2.03 -6.83
C ALA A 73 20.20 1.96 -5.72
N LEU A 74 19.28 2.92 -5.69
CA LEU A 74 18.18 2.96 -4.72
C LEU A 74 17.25 1.74 -4.84
N LEU A 75 16.80 1.42 -6.04
CA LEU A 75 15.93 0.25 -6.26
C LEU A 75 16.65 -1.06 -5.91
N LEU A 76 17.94 -1.16 -6.20
CA LEU A 76 18.76 -2.31 -5.84
C LEU A 76 18.93 -2.43 -4.33
N GLU A 77 19.20 -1.32 -3.62
CA GLU A 77 19.31 -1.27 -2.15
C GLU A 77 18.06 -1.85 -1.49
N ILE A 78 16.87 -1.35 -1.88
CA ILE A 78 15.58 -1.79 -1.30
C ILE A 78 15.36 -3.29 -1.55
N ASN A 79 15.68 -3.78 -2.74
CA ASN A 79 15.56 -5.20 -3.06
C ASN A 79 16.54 -6.06 -2.25
N LEU A 80 17.76 -5.58 -2.03
CA LEU A 80 18.76 -6.27 -1.21
C LEU A 80 18.38 -6.26 0.27
N ILE A 81 17.88 -5.14 0.80
CA ILE A 81 17.37 -5.06 2.17
C ILE A 81 16.23 -6.08 2.36
N LYS A 82 15.27 -6.13 1.44
CA LYS A 82 14.16 -7.09 1.49
C LYS A 82 14.62 -8.54 1.39
N LYS A 83 15.63 -8.81 0.57
CA LYS A 83 16.17 -10.17 0.36
C LYS A 83 16.95 -10.68 1.57
N HIS A 84 17.78 -9.83 2.17
CA HIS A 84 18.74 -10.21 3.19
C HIS A 84 18.31 -9.86 4.62
N THR A 85 17.28 -8.98 4.77
CA THR A 85 16.77 -8.51 6.07
C THR A 85 17.89 -8.13 7.07
N PRO A 86 18.81 -7.22 6.70
CA PRO A 86 20.01 -6.96 7.49
C PRO A 86 19.65 -6.29 8.83
N PRO A 87 20.28 -6.67 9.96
CA PRO A 87 19.90 -6.19 11.30
C PRO A 87 20.15 -4.70 11.55
N TYR A 88 20.95 -4.05 10.71
CA TYR A 88 21.29 -2.63 10.85
C TYR A 88 20.56 -1.73 9.85
N ASN A 89 19.71 -2.27 8.98
CA ASN A 89 18.83 -1.47 8.13
C ASN A 89 17.46 -1.25 8.79
N ILE A 90 16.83 -0.13 8.45
CA ILE A 90 15.42 0.08 8.76
C ILE A 90 14.59 -0.84 7.88
N MET A 91 13.66 -1.55 8.52
CA MET A 91 12.74 -2.46 7.84
C MET A 91 11.33 -1.94 7.94
N PHE A 92 10.64 -1.83 6.81
CA PHE A 92 9.20 -1.76 6.83
C PHE A 92 8.66 -3.15 7.22
N MET A 93 8.44 -3.32 8.52
CA MET A 93 7.87 -4.54 9.09
C MET A 93 6.36 -4.35 9.21
N ASP A 94 5.64 -4.55 8.11
CA ASP A 94 4.20 -4.68 8.17
C ASP A 94 3.82 -6.14 7.92
N ASP A 95 3.65 -6.89 8.99
CA ASP A 95 3.01 -8.21 8.97
C ASP A 95 1.48 -8.08 8.71
N LYS A 96 0.95 -6.86 8.75
CA LYS A 96 -0.46 -6.55 8.54
C LYS A 96 -0.65 -5.91 7.16
N THR A 97 -0.56 -6.71 6.11
CA THR A 97 -1.05 -6.27 4.82
C THR A 97 -2.56 -6.06 4.91
N TYR A 98 -2.96 -4.78 4.89
CA TYR A 98 -4.36 -4.40 4.95
C TYR A 98 -5.12 -4.94 3.75
N PRO A 99 -6.36 -5.35 3.93
CA PRO A 99 -7.18 -5.80 2.84
C PRO A 99 -7.67 -4.62 2.00
N TYR A 100 -7.68 -4.84 0.69
CA TYR A 100 -8.26 -3.98 -0.32
C TYR A 100 -9.40 -4.72 -1.01
N ILE A 101 -10.37 -3.99 -1.52
CA ILE A 101 -11.34 -4.52 -2.47
C ILE A 101 -10.81 -4.24 -3.88
N ARG A 102 -10.53 -5.30 -4.63
CA ARG A 102 -10.10 -5.24 -6.02
C ARG A 102 -11.32 -5.35 -6.94
N LEU A 103 -11.51 -4.35 -7.80
CA LEU A 103 -12.40 -4.40 -8.94
C LEU A 103 -11.59 -4.79 -10.19
N GLY A 104 -11.95 -5.88 -10.83
CA GLY A 104 -11.28 -6.35 -12.04
C GLY A 104 -11.45 -5.38 -13.21
N LYS A 105 -10.39 -5.24 -14.03
CA LYS A 105 -10.42 -4.46 -15.28
C LYS A 105 -11.04 -5.23 -16.44
N GLU A 106 -11.24 -6.52 -16.27
CA GLU A 106 -11.83 -7.41 -17.28
C GLU A 106 -13.19 -6.87 -17.77
N GLU A 107 -13.61 -7.28 -18.97
CA GLU A 107 -14.91 -6.92 -19.54
C GLU A 107 -16.06 -7.36 -18.62
N ILE A 108 -15.96 -8.59 -18.08
CA ILE A 108 -16.88 -9.12 -17.06
C ILE A 108 -16.18 -9.07 -15.69
N PRO A 109 -16.30 -7.96 -14.94
CA PRO A 109 -15.52 -7.73 -13.74
C PRO A 109 -15.97 -8.59 -12.56
N THR A 110 -15.05 -8.76 -11.61
CA THR A 110 -15.30 -9.39 -10.32
C THR A 110 -14.83 -8.50 -9.20
N LEU A 111 -15.49 -8.56 -8.04
CA LEU A 111 -14.99 -7.98 -6.79
C LEU A 111 -14.30 -9.06 -5.96
N LYS A 112 -13.14 -8.74 -5.41
CA LYS A 112 -12.37 -9.63 -4.53
C LYS A 112 -11.71 -8.85 -3.43
N VAL A 113 -11.67 -9.41 -2.23
CA VAL A 113 -10.82 -8.92 -1.15
C VAL A 113 -9.41 -9.50 -1.37
N VAL A 114 -8.42 -8.63 -1.43
CA VAL A 114 -7.01 -8.98 -1.66
C VAL A 114 -6.12 -8.23 -0.69
N ARG A 115 -4.94 -8.76 -0.40
CA ARG A 115 -3.92 -8.10 0.45
C ARG A 115 -2.71 -7.63 -0.36
N LYS A 116 -2.56 -8.11 -1.59
CA LYS A 116 -1.50 -7.68 -2.51
C LYS A 116 -2.14 -7.03 -3.72
N THR A 117 -1.54 -5.96 -4.19
CA THR A 117 -1.99 -5.22 -5.36
C THR A 117 -1.20 -5.65 -6.60
N ASP A 118 -1.86 -5.67 -7.74
CA ASP A 118 -1.26 -5.92 -9.05
C ASP A 118 -1.76 -4.88 -10.08
N LYS A 119 -1.22 -4.88 -11.27
CA LYS A 119 -1.67 -3.96 -12.35
C LYS A 119 -3.01 -4.35 -13.00
N LYS A 120 -3.62 -5.47 -12.58
CA LYS A 120 -4.80 -6.10 -13.22
C LYS A 120 -6.14 -5.63 -12.64
N GLY A 121 -6.16 -4.71 -11.69
CA GLY A 121 -7.37 -4.23 -11.03
C GLY A 121 -7.32 -2.77 -10.64
N GLU A 122 -8.46 -2.26 -10.19
CA GLU A 122 -8.60 -1.04 -9.39
C GLU A 122 -8.76 -1.47 -7.93
N TYR A 123 -8.16 -0.73 -7.02
CA TYR A 123 -8.10 -1.07 -5.60
C TYR A 123 -8.75 0.01 -4.77
N PHE A 124 -9.64 -0.40 -3.88
CA PHE A 124 -10.32 0.47 -2.92
C PHE A 124 -9.95 0.06 -1.50
N GLY A 125 -9.59 1.01 -0.68
CA GLY A 125 -9.07 0.78 0.66
C GLY A 125 -7.82 1.62 0.93
N PRO A 126 -6.99 1.30 1.92
CA PRO A 126 -7.03 0.10 2.76
C PRO A 126 -8.22 0.03 3.72
N PHE A 127 -8.65 -1.19 4.05
CA PHE A 127 -9.66 -1.41 5.09
C PHE A 127 -8.99 -1.75 6.42
N PRO A 128 -9.52 -1.28 7.56
CA PRO A 128 -8.89 -1.51 8.86
C PRO A 128 -8.90 -2.99 9.28
N THR A 129 -9.86 -3.76 8.79
CA THR A 129 -9.98 -5.20 9.07
C THR A 129 -10.48 -5.96 7.85
N SER A 130 -10.13 -7.25 7.78
CA SER A 130 -10.69 -8.14 6.74
C SER A 130 -12.22 -8.23 6.82
N SER A 131 -12.77 -8.23 8.03
CA SER A 131 -14.22 -8.23 8.25
C SER A 131 -14.90 -7.03 7.60
N ALA A 132 -14.35 -5.82 7.77
CA ALA A 132 -14.87 -4.60 7.15
C ALA A 132 -14.80 -4.67 5.61
N ALA A 133 -13.69 -5.16 5.05
CA ALA A 133 -13.56 -5.34 3.60
C ALA A 133 -14.57 -6.36 3.04
N TYR A 134 -14.73 -7.51 3.70
CA TYR A 134 -15.71 -8.51 3.30
C TYR A 134 -17.15 -8.03 3.43
N ALA A 135 -17.50 -7.30 4.50
CA ALA A 135 -18.82 -6.72 4.68
C ALA A 135 -19.16 -5.72 3.57
N THR A 136 -18.21 -4.82 3.25
CA THR A 136 -18.37 -3.86 2.15
C THR A 136 -18.47 -4.57 0.79
N MET A 137 -17.62 -5.57 0.53
CA MET A 137 -17.71 -6.36 -0.71
C MET A 137 -19.05 -7.09 -0.82
N LYS A 138 -19.57 -7.67 0.28
CA LYS A 138 -20.86 -8.34 0.31
C LYS A 138 -22.00 -7.36 -0.01
N LEU A 139 -21.97 -6.15 0.58
CA LEU A 139 -22.90 -5.09 0.27
C LEU A 139 -22.89 -4.72 -1.22
N LEU A 140 -21.70 -4.44 -1.78
CA LEU A 140 -21.57 -4.11 -3.20
C LEU A 140 -22.02 -5.25 -4.12
N ASN A 141 -21.82 -6.50 -3.74
CA ASN A 141 -22.31 -7.66 -4.48
C ASN A 141 -23.83 -7.86 -4.40
N ARG A 142 -24.51 -7.27 -3.41
CA ARG A 142 -25.99 -7.20 -3.35
C ARG A 142 -26.53 -6.08 -4.23
N LEU A 143 -25.85 -4.92 -4.24
CA LEU A 143 -26.23 -3.73 -5.01
C LEU A 143 -25.97 -3.91 -6.52
N TYR A 144 -24.85 -4.55 -6.87
CA TYR A 144 -24.40 -4.69 -8.26
C TYR A 144 -24.22 -6.17 -8.61
N PRO A 145 -25.03 -6.73 -9.54
CA PRO A 145 -25.02 -8.16 -9.89
C PRO A 145 -23.83 -8.54 -10.75
N LEU A 146 -22.62 -8.33 -10.25
CA LEU A 146 -21.36 -8.71 -10.88
C LEU A 146 -21.13 -10.23 -10.82
N ARG A 147 -20.24 -10.72 -11.66
CA ARG A 147 -19.79 -12.11 -11.64
C ARG A 147 -19.06 -12.45 -10.33
N LYS A 148 -19.43 -13.56 -9.69
CA LYS A 148 -18.82 -14.03 -8.44
C LYS A 148 -17.99 -15.31 -8.61
N CYS A 149 -18.23 -16.09 -9.66
CA CYS A 149 -17.53 -17.35 -9.92
C CYS A 149 -16.08 -17.11 -10.38
N ALA A 150 -15.15 -17.92 -9.92
CA ALA A 150 -13.74 -17.89 -10.35
C ALA A 150 -13.59 -18.45 -11.77
N ARG A 151 -14.24 -19.59 -12.04
CA ARG A 151 -14.34 -20.18 -13.38
C ARG A 151 -15.79 -20.09 -13.85
N MET A 152 -15.99 -19.70 -15.10
CA MET A 152 -17.32 -19.52 -15.66
C MET A 152 -17.96 -20.88 -15.90
N PRO A 153 -19.08 -21.19 -15.22
CA PRO A 153 -19.83 -22.45 -15.48
C PRO A 153 -20.57 -22.36 -16.81
N LYS A 154 -21.12 -23.46 -17.26
CA LYS A 154 -21.93 -23.52 -18.50
C LYS A 154 -23.43 -23.21 -18.29
N LYS A 155 -23.88 -23.16 -17.02
CA LYS A 155 -25.28 -22.90 -16.64
C LYS A 155 -25.34 -21.84 -15.56
N ALA A 156 -26.46 -21.12 -15.52
CA ALA A 156 -26.74 -20.14 -14.47
C ALA A 156 -26.73 -20.82 -13.09
N CYS A 157 -26.12 -20.13 -12.12
CA CYS A 157 -25.98 -20.63 -10.74
C CYS A 157 -26.98 -19.92 -9.80
N LEU A 158 -26.98 -20.33 -8.52
CA LEU A 158 -27.85 -19.76 -7.49
C LEU A 158 -27.82 -18.22 -7.45
N TYR A 159 -26.65 -17.61 -7.63
CA TYR A 159 -26.55 -16.12 -7.61
C TYR A 159 -27.36 -15.44 -8.70
N TYR A 160 -27.57 -16.07 -9.85
CA TYR A 160 -28.46 -15.55 -10.87
C TYR A 160 -29.91 -15.56 -10.39
N HIS A 161 -30.35 -16.67 -9.83
CA HIS A 161 -31.74 -16.81 -9.33
C HIS A 161 -32.03 -15.89 -8.13
N MET A 162 -30.99 -15.50 -7.38
CA MET A 162 -31.06 -14.50 -6.31
C MET A 162 -30.93 -13.04 -6.81
N GLY A 163 -30.87 -12.80 -8.11
CA GLY A 163 -30.70 -11.45 -8.67
C GLY A 163 -29.30 -10.83 -8.42
N GLN A 164 -28.34 -11.62 -7.97
CA GLN A 164 -27.00 -11.14 -7.59
C GLN A 164 -25.92 -11.40 -8.66
N CYS A 165 -26.30 -11.85 -9.86
CA CYS A 165 -25.42 -12.06 -11.01
C CYS A 165 -26.23 -12.02 -12.29
N LEU A 166 -25.70 -11.43 -13.36
CA LEU A 166 -26.37 -11.34 -14.67
C LEU A 166 -26.24 -12.63 -15.50
N ALA A 167 -25.62 -13.69 -14.97
CA ALA A 167 -25.36 -14.97 -15.65
C ALA A 167 -24.64 -14.81 -17.01
N PRO A 168 -23.47 -14.15 -17.09
CA PRO A 168 -22.72 -14.04 -18.35
C PRO A 168 -22.18 -15.39 -18.86
N CYS A 169 -22.35 -16.46 -18.08
CA CYS A 169 -22.02 -17.82 -18.46
C CYS A 169 -23.05 -18.46 -19.39
N GLU A 170 -24.29 -17.94 -19.42
CA GLU A 170 -25.42 -18.49 -20.19
C GLU A 170 -26.05 -17.45 -21.11
N LYS A 171 -25.95 -16.17 -20.74
CA LYS A 171 -26.58 -15.05 -21.47
C LYS A 171 -25.53 -14.06 -21.95
N THR A 172 -25.72 -13.50 -23.12
CA THR A 172 -24.96 -12.35 -23.58
C THR A 172 -25.43 -11.13 -22.83
N VAL A 173 -24.52 -10.49 -22.09
CA VAL A 173 -24.78 -9.25 -21.33
C VAL A 173 -24.08 -8.12 -22.04
N ASP A 174 -24.76 -6.99 -22.23
CA ASP A 174 -24.18 -5.80 -22.83
C ASP A 174 -23.01 -5.29 -21.97
N PRO A 175 -21.80 -5.11 -22.53
CA PRO A 175 -20.66 -4.57 -21.80
C PRO A 175 -20.89 -3.20 -21.15
N SER A 176 -21.80 -2.38 -21.71
CA SER A 176 -22.17 -1.06 -21.15
C SER A 176 -22.71 -1.18 -19.72
N ILE A 177 -23.50 -2.21 -19.43
CA ILE A 177 -24.06 -2.46 -18.10
C ILE A 177 -22.94 -2.65 -17.07
N TYR A 178 -21.88 -3.40 -17.42
CA TYR A 178 -20.74 -3.57 -16.53
C TYR A 178 -19.94 -2.27 -16.34
N GLN A 179 -19.86 -1.41 -17.35
CA GLN A 179 -19.20 -0.11 -17.20
C GLN A 179 -20.00 0.82 -16.28
N GLU A 180 -21.32 0.82 -16.38
CA GLU A 180 -22.18 1.57 -15.45
C GLU A 180 -21.98 1.09 -14.01
N MET A 181 -21.99 -0.23 -13.77
CA MET A 181 -21.70 -0.80 -12.45
C MET A 181 -20.32 -0.43 -11.93
N LYS A 182 -19.27 -0.49 -12.76
CA LYS A 182 -17.93 -0.05 -12.38
C LYS A 182 -17.92 1.41 -11.96
N ASN A 183 -18.61 2.28 -12.71
CA ASN A 183 -18.71 3.71 -12.40
C ASN A 183 -19.47 3.95 -11.10
N ALA A 184 -20.58 3.22 -10.86
CA ALA A 184 -21.35 3.31 -9.63
C ALA A 184 -20.53 2.85 -8.41
N ILE A 185 -19.73 1.77 -8.54
CA ILE A 185 -18.80 1.33 -7.49
C ILE A 185 -17.74 2.38 -7.20
N ARG A 186 -17.19 3.04 -8.22
CA ARG A 186 -16.23 4.16 -8.02
C ARG A 186 -16.87 5.33 -7.28
N LYS A 187 -18.13 5.71 -7.63
CA LYS A 187 -18.89 6.75 -6.93
C LYS A 187 -19.12 6.38 -5.46
N PHE A 188 -19.51 5.12 -5.21
CA PHE A 188 -19.67 4.61 -3.84
C PHE A 188 -18.42 4.83 -2.97
N PHE A 189 -17.26 4.47 -3.47
CA PHE A 189 -16.00 4.64 -2.73
C PHE A 189 -15.56 6.12 -2.62
N LYS A 190 -16.02 6.98 -3.48
CA LYS A 190 -15.84 8.45 -3.36
C LYS A 190 -16.80 9.08 -2.35
N GLY A 191 -17.73 8.32 -1.79
CA GLY A 191 -18.75 8.82 -0.86
C GLY A 191 -19.95 9.48 -1.53
N ASP A 192 -20.03 9.45 -2.86
CA ASP A 192 -21.17 9.97 -3.65
C ASP A 192 -22.26 8.88 -3.70
N VAL A 193 -22.98 8.76 -2.60
CA VAL A 193 -23.99 7.71 -2.39
C VAL A 193 -25.43 8.26 -2.26
N LYS A 194 -25.60 9.59 -2.33
CA LYS A 194 -26.90 10.21 -2.10
C LYS A 194 -27.97 9.69 -3.05
N GLN A 195 -27.70 9.73 -4.35
CA GLN A 195 -28.64 9.23 -5.36
C GLN A 195 -28.96 7.74 -5.15
N LEU A 196 -27.98 6.91 -4.83
CA LEU A 196 -28.17 5.48 -4.55
C LEU A 196 -29.08 5.27 -3.32
N VAL A 197 -28.89 6.04 -2.27
CA VAL A 197 -29.73 5.96 -1.06
C VAL A 197 -31.15 6.40 -1.37
N ASP A 198 -31.33 7.48 -2.12
CA ASP A 198 -32.63 7.98 -2.52
C ASP A 198 -33.41 6.94 -3.37
N GLU A 199 -32.75 6.30 -4.34
CA GLU A 199 -33.32 5.21 -5.16
C GLU A 199 -33.73 3.98 -4.31
N LEU A 200 -32.90 3.58 -3.36
CA LEU A 200 -33.22 2.46 -2.46
C LEU A 200 -34.36 2.82 -1.51
N TYR A 201 -34.43 4.06 -1.06
CA TYR A 201 -35.54 4.54 -0.22
C TYR A 201 -36.87 4.50 -0.97
N GLU A 202 -36.88 4.92 -2.22
CA GLU A 202 -38.09 4.84 -3.08
C GLU A 202 -38.54 3.37 -3.24
N GLN A 203 -37.62 2.44 -3.47
CA GLN A 203 -37.95 1.01 -3.56
C GLN A 203 -38.49 0.47 -2.22
N MET A 204 -37.88 0.85 -1.11
CA MET A 204 -38.33 0.48 0.23
C MET A 204 -39.78 0.93 0.45
N MET A 205 -40.11 2.19 0.13
CA MET A 205 -41.46 2.74 0.29
C MET A 205 -42.48 2.03 -0.60
N LYS A 206 -42.12 1.77 -1.86
CA LYS A 206 -42.95 1.02 -2.79
C LYS A 206 -43.35 -0.36 -2.30
N TYR A 207 -42.39 -1.12 -1.72
CA TYR A 207 -42.66 -2.44 -1.15
C TYR A 207 -43.46 -2.34 0.17
N ALA A 208 -43.25 -1.31 0.96
CA ALA A 208 -44.04 -1.04 2.17
C ALA A 208 -45.50 -0.73 1.82
N GLU A 209 -45.76 0.04 0.77
CA GLU A 209 -47.14 0.33 0.27
C GLU A 209 -47.85 -0.93 -0.27
N GLN A 210 -47.05 -1.88 -0.81
CA GLN A 210 -47.57 -3.18 -1.26
C GLN A 210 -47.71 -4.20 -0.11
N LEU A 211 -47.46 -3.79 1.14
CA LEU A 211 -47.46 -4.63 2.35
C LEU A 211 -46.43 -5.78 2.30
N ASP A 212 -45.44 -5.71 1.40
CA ASP A 212 -44.31 -6.65 1.34
C ASP A 212 -43.21 -6.16 2.31
N PHE A 213 -43.46 -6.34 3.59
CA PHE A 213 -42.56 -5.85 4.64
C PHE A 213 -41.22 -6.56 4.68
N GLU A 214 -41.09 -7.80 4.20
CA GLU A 214 -39.83 -8.51 4.11
C GLU A 214 -38.89 -7.83 3.13
N LYS A 215 -39.35 -7.51 1.93
CA LYS A 215 -38.57 -6.76 0.95
C LYS A 215 -38.28 -5.33 1.41
N ALA A 216 -39.26 -4.64 1.98
CA ALA A 216 -39.04 -3.30 2.53
C ALA A 216 -37.91 -3.33 3.60
N GLN A 217 -37.88 -4.33 4.47
CA GLN A 217 -36.83 -4.52 5.47
C GLN A 217 -35.45 -4.78 4.82
N GLU A 218 -35.40 -5.58 3.74
CA GLU A 218 -34.13 -5.79 3.00
C GLU A 218 -33.54 -4.49 2.45
N TYR A 219 -34.39 -3.60 1.88
CA TYR A 219 -33.94 -2.30 1.37
C TYR A 219 -33.49 -1.39 2.50
N LYS A 220 -34.20 -1.39 3.65
CA LYS A 220 -33.78 -0.65 4.84
C LYS A 220 -32.40 -1.09 5.32
N GLU A 221 -32.15 -2.40 5.42
CA GLU A 221 -30.85 -2.94 5.81
C GLU A 221 -29.72 -2.55 4.84
N LEU A 222 -30.03 -2.44 3.53
CA LEU A 222 -29.07 -1.95 2.55
C LEU A 222 -28.74 -0.47 2.79
N ILE A 223 -29.73 0.37 3.04
CA ILE A 223 -29.57 1.80 3.35
C ILE A 223 -28.71 1.96 4.62
N ASP A 224 -29.06 1.26 5.70
CA ASP A 224 -28.33 1.29 6.97
C ASP A 224 -26.88 0.83 6.79
N ALA A 225 -26.65 -0.22 6.00
CA ALA A 225 -25.31 -0.73 5.70
C ALA A 225 -24.50 0.28 4.87
N ILE A 226 -25.09 0.96 3.89
CA ILE A 226 -24.43 2.03 3.12
C ILE A 226 -24.05 3.16 4.05
N GLN A 227 -24.99 3.64 4.87
CA GLN A 227 -24.73 4.71 5.83
C GLN A 227 -23.61 4.33 6.81
N HIS A 228 -23.62 3.11 7.34
CA HIS A 228 -22.58 2.63 8.25
C HIS A 228 -21.19 2.59 7.59
N VAL A 229 -21.09 2.16 6.33
CA VAL A 229 -19.82 2.11 5.59
C VAL A 229 -19.35 3.51 5.18
N THR A 230 -20.30 4.43 4.86
CA THR A 230 -19.98 5.79 4.41
C THR A 230 -19.92 6.81 5.54
N GLN A 231 -20.58 6.56 6.68
CA GLN A 231 -20.43 7.35 7.91
C GLN A 231 -19.08 7.04 8.54
N LYS A 232 -18.02 7.71 8.16
CA LYS A 232 -16.76 7.61 8.90
C LYS A 232 -16.06 8.95 9.05
N GLN A 233 -15.75 9.17 10.33
CA GLN A 233 -14.71 9.98 10.95
C GLN A 233 -14.57 11.47 10.59
N GLN A 234 -14.48 12.24 11.67
CA GLN A 234 -14.47 13.70 11.79
C GLN A 234 -13.20 14.43 11.30
N ILE A 235 -12.35 13.82 10.50
CA ILE A 235 -11.28 14.54 9.81
C ILE A 235 -11.70 14.66 8.36
N ASP A 236 -12.38 15.76 8.05
CA ASP A 236 -12.89 16.07 6.72
C ASP A 236 -11.95 17.10 6.06
N PHE A 237 -11.09 16.64 5.17
CA PHE A 237 -10.51 17.55 4.20
C PHE A 237 -11.59 17.86 3.14
N LYS A 238 -11.82 19.14 2.87
CA LYS A 238 -12.83 19.60 1.90
C LYS A 238 -12.64 19.07 0.49
N ASP A 239 -11.45 18.58 0.16
CA ASP A 239 -11.15 17.88 -1.08
C ASP A 239 -11.13 16.36 -0.84
N LEU A 240 -11.81 15.62 -1.70
CA LEU A 240 -11.96 14.17 -1.62
C LEU A 240 -10.74 13.39 -2.16
N LYS A 241 -9.53 13.97 -2.09
CA LYS A 241 -8.32 13.32 -2.61
C LYS A 241 -7.79 12.25 -1.67
N ASP A 242 -7.26 11.21 -2.27
CA ASP A 242 -6.51 10.18 -1.55
C ASP A 242 -5.11 10.70 -1.25
N ARG A 243 -4.70 10.63 0.03
CA ARG A 243 -3.39 11.10 0.51
C ARG A 243 -2.78 10.14 1.49
N ASP A 244 -1.46 10.02 1.42
CA ASP A 244 -0.66 9.41 2.47
C ASP A 244 0.24 10.48 3.07
N VAL A 245 0.22 10.60 4.39
CA VAL A 245 1.01 11.59 5.12
C VAL A 245 2.04 10.85 5.96
N PHE A 246 3.31 11.06 5.67
CA PHE A 246 4.41 10.47 6.44
C PHE A 246 5.11 11.54 7.26
N GLY A 247 5.43 11.21 8.49
CA GLY A 247 6.25 12.02 9.37
C GLY A 247 7.18 11.17 10.18
N TYR A 248 8.32 11.74 10.60
CA TYR A 248 9.26 11.06 11.47
C TYR A 248 9.78 11.97 12.58
N TYR A 249 10.25 11.34 13.64
CA TYR A 249 10.93 11.99 14.75
C TYR A 249 12.09 11.11 15.23
N VAL A 250 13.23 11.73 15.50
CA VAL A 250 14.44 11.02 15.95
C VAL A 250 14.81 11.50 17.36
N ASP A 251 14.96 10.54 18.28
CA ASP A 251 15.45 10.79 19.63
C ASP A 251 16.25 9.59 20.13
N LYS A 252 17.33 9.87 20.89
CA LYS A 252 18.17 8.87 21.55
C LYS A 252 18.59 7.70 20.64
N GLY A 253 18.76 8.00 19.34
CA GLY A 253 19.18 7.06 18.32
C GLY A 253 18.09 6.07 17.89
N TYR A 254 16.84 6.39 18.10
CA TYR A 254 15.68 5.73 17.49
C TYR A 254 14.98 6.68 16.55
N ILE A 255 14.45 6.13 15.47
CA ILE A 255 13.54 6.82 14.58
C ILE A 255 12.12 6.30 14.80
N SER A 256 11.19 7.22 14.99
CA SER A 256 9.76 6.95 15.03
C SER A 256 9.17 7.46 13.74
N ILE A 257 8.58 6.58 12.94
CA ILE A 257 7.90 6.94 11.70
C ILE A 257 6.41 6.72 11.87
N GLN A 258 5.61 7.72 11.51
CA GLN A 258 4.17 7.64 11.50
C GLN A 258 3.65 7.90 10.10
N ALA A 259 2.68 7.11 9.68
CA ALA A 259 1.96 7.29 8.45
C ALA A 259 0.46 7.40 8.71
N PHE A 260 -0.19 8.34 8.03
CA PHE A 260 -1.64 8.51 8.05
C PHE A 260 -2.16 8.33 6.64
N PHE A 261 -3.15 7.48 6.48
CA PHE A 261 -3.72 7.14 5.19
C PHE A 261 -5.11 7.76 5.07
N LEU A 262 -5.25 8.71 4.14
CA LEU A 262 -6.52 9.38 3.85
C LEU A 262 -7.05 8.87 2.51
N ARG A 263 -8.33 8.51 2.49
CA ARG A 263 -9.04 8.11 1.27
C ARG A 263 -10.38 8.82 1.20
N GLY A 264 -10.63 9.47 0.04
CA GLY A 264 -11.82 10.29 -0.11
C GLY A 264 -11.93 11.41 0.92
N GLY A 265 -10.81 12.05 1.29
CA GLY A 265 -10.74 13.11 2.31
C GLY A 265 -10.83 12.63 3.77
N LYS A 266 -11.01 11.32 4.03
CA LYS A 266 -11.20 10.77 5.38
C LYS A 266 -9.96 10.00 5.85
N LEU A 267 -9.58 10.19 7.11
CA LEU A 267 -8.51 9.38 7.72
C LEU A 267 -9.00 7.95 7.92
N LEU A 268 -8.44 7.00 7.17
CA LEU A 268 -8.76 5.59 7.30
C LEU A 268 -7.92 4.90 8.36
N GLU A 269 -6.64 5.27 8.45
CA GLU A 269 -5.70 4.52 9.24
C GLU A 269 -4.48 5.34 9.67
N ARG A 270 -3.84 4.86 10.75
CA ARG A 270 -2.54 5.31 11.23
C ARG A 270 -1.62 4.11 11.38
N SER A 271 -0.45 4.17 10.78
CA SER A 271 0.66 3.24 11.01
C SER A 271 1.73 3.90 11.87
N PHE A 272 2.41 3.09 12.68
CA PHE A 272 3.49 3.53 13.56
C PHE A 272 4.62 2.52 13.53
N SER A 273 5.86 2.99 13.34
CA SER A 273 7.07 2.20 13.44
C SER A 273 8.09 2.89 14.33
N LEU A 274 8.70 2.15 15.25
CA LEU A 274 9.79 2.63 16.10
C LEU A 274 10.97 1.68 15.94
N GLN A 275 12.08 2.17 15.41
CA GLN A 275 13.25 1.36 15.10
C GLN A 275 14.55 2.03 15.52
N PRO A 276 15.61 1.27 15.83
CA PRO A 276 16.96 1.83 16.02
C PRO A 276 17.45 2.47 14.72
N LEU A 277 18.07 3.65 14.82
CA LEU A 277 18.62 4.38 13.69
C LEU A 277 20.13 4.17 13.61
N PHE A 278 20.63 3.58 12.52
CA PHE A 278 22.06 3.31 12.27
C PHE A 278 22.62 4.13 11.10
N GLU A 279 21.78 4.81 10.34
CA GLU A 279 22.11 5.60 9.16
C GLU A 279 21.62 7.07 9.31
N ALA A 280 21.76 7.88 8.28
CA ALA A 280 21.20 9.22 8.28
C ALA A 280 19.67 9.15 8.33
N GLU A 281 19.04 10.06 9.07
CA GLU A 281 17.58 10.06 9.30
C GLU A 281 16.78 10.20 8.00
N GLU A 282 17.30 10.99 7.06
CA GLU A 282 16.67 11.18 5.75
C GLU A 282 16.75 9.89 4.91
N GLU A 283 17.89 9.21 4.90
CA GLU A 283 18.07 7.93 4.18
C GLU A 283 17.16 6.85 4.74
N ALA A 284 17.05 6.79 6.06
CA ALA A 284 16.17 5.87 6.78
C ALA A 284 14.70 6.10 6.47
N PHE A 285 14.28 7.35 6.48
CA PHE A 285 12.90 7.75 6.16
C PHE A 285 12.54 7.45 4.71
N GLU A 286 13.44 7.77 3.77
CA GLU A 286 13.30 7.47 2.35
C GLU A 286 13.16 5.96 2.11
N SER A 287 14.05 5.17 2.68
CA SER A 287 14.04 3.71 2.57
C SER A 287 12.71 3.11 3.09
N PHE A 288 12.19 3.65 4.20
CA PHE A 288 10.91 3.23 4.76
C PHE A 288 9.73 3.48 3.80
N ILE A 289 9.63 4.69 3.24
CA ILE A 289 8.56 5.06 2.30
C ILE A 289 8.60 4.17 1.06
N LEU A 290 9.79 3.95 0.50
CA LEU A 290 9.95 3.17 -0.71
C LEU A 290 9.65 1.68 -0.47
N GLN A 291 10.04 1.12 0.67
CA GLN A 291 9.68 -0.24 1.06
C GLN A 291 8.15 -0.38 1.20
N TYR A 292 7.46 0.63 1.77
CA TYR A 292 6.00 0.66 1.88
C TYR A 292 5.35 0.53 0.49
N TYR A 293 5.75 1.38 -0.46
CA TYR A 293 5.13 1.40 -1.80
C TYR A 293 5.53 0.24 -2.72
N GLN A 294 6.49 -0.61 -2.34
CA GLN A 294 6.70 -1.88 -3.05
C GLN A 294 5.50 -2.84 -2.97
N SER A 295 4.67 -2.72 -1.94
CA SER A 295 3.54 -3.61 -1.69
C SER A 295 2.19 -2.90 -1.64
N HIS A 296 2.17 -1.57 -1.66
CA HIS A 296 0.97 -0.74 -1.54
C HIS A 296 0.75 0.12 -2.79
N PRO A 297 -0.50 0.41 -3.19
CA PRO A 297 -0.79 1.31 -4.31
C PRO A 297 -0.47 2.76 -3.91
N TYR A 298 -0.01 3.53 -4.89
CA TYR A 298 0.21 4.96 -4.71
C TYR A 298 -1.12 5.71 -4.55
N PRO A 299 -1.23 6.66 -3.61
CA PRO A 299 -2.35 7.59 -3.51
C PRO A 299 -2.25 8.67 -4.59
N HIS A 300 -3.18 9.63 -4.56
CA HIS A 300 -3.11 10.80 -5.43
C HIS A 300 -2.00 11.78 -5.01
N GLU A 301 -1.76 11.90 -3.70
CA GLU A 301 -0.75 12.79 -3.13
C GLU A 301 -0.03 12.08 -1.97
N ILE A 302 1.29 12.29 -1.87
CA ILE A 302 2.12 11.87 -0.75
C ILE A 302 2.65 13.14 -0.08
N LEU A 303 2.33 13.33 1.20
CA LEU A 303 2.78 14.47 1.99
C LEU A 303 3.89 14.04 2.94
N ILE A 304 4.99 14.75 2.92
CA ILE A 304 6.19 14.53 3.73
C ILE A 304 6.64 15.86 4.38
N PRO A 305 7.46 15.85 5.44
CA PRO A 305 7.95 17.07 6.08
C PRO A 305 8.70 17.98 5.11
N ASN A 306 8.49 19.30 5.20
CA ASN A 306 9.17 20.30 4.36
C ASN A 306 10.70 20.33 4.56
N SER A 307 11.19 19.85 5.69
CA SER A 307 12.61 19.73 6.00
C SER A 307 13.32 18.64 5.18
N TYR A 308 12.56 17.75 4.56
CA TYR A 308 13.10 16.64 3.79
C TYR A 308 13.29 17.03 2.31
N ASN A 309 14.50 16.78 1.77
CA ASN A 309 14.74 16.93 0.33
C ASN A 309 14.20 15.73 -0.44
N CYS A 310 13.10 15.91 -1.16
CA CYS A 310 12.35 14.85 -1.80
C CYS A 310 12.72 14.60 -3.28
N GLU A 311 13.85 15.09 -3.77
CA GLU A 311 14.22 14.95 -5.19
C GLU A 311 14.21 13.49 -5.64
N VAL A 312 14.79 12.59 -4.86
CA VAL A 312 14.86 11.16 -5.19
C VAL A 312 13.47 10.51 -5.17
N LEU A 313 12.60 10.86 -4.20
CA LEU A 313 11.24 10.31 -4.14
C LEU A 313 10.34 10.79 -5.30
N LYS A 314 10.63 11.95 -5.90
CA LYS A 314 9.88 12.44 -7.07
C LYS A 314 10.23 11.72 -8.37
N GLU A 315 11.40 11.10 -8.43
CA GLU A 315 11.88 10.41 -9.62
C GLU A 315 11.49 8.92 -9.66
N VAL A 316 11.10 8.35 -8.54
CA VAL A 316 10.70 6.93 -8.41
C VAL A 316 9.20 6.77 -8.55
#